data_a1ef8040ad114bb647ca9c8670404e02
#
_entry.id   a1ef8040ad114bb647ca9c8670404e02
#
_cell.length_a   1.000
_cell.length_b   1.000
_cell.length_c   1.000
_cell.angle_alpha   90.00
_cell.angle_beta   90.00
_cell.angle_gamma   90.00
#
_symmetry.space_group_name_H-M   'P 1'
#
loop_
_entity.id
_entity.type
_entity.pdbx_description
1 polymer ?
#
loop_
_entity_poly.entity_id
_entity_poly.type
_entity_poly.pdbx_seq_one_letter_code
_entity_poly.pdbx_strand_id
1 'polypeptide(L)'
;MRGKKQIAAVVLAVIFAVTAGVPHSTVYAEPDSTGNAQAADAAADDTQKEEKKEEDMTPEELEKKAEEDAYKMEIQSNSWKNWPQGPGTYGEVAIVMDAGTGSILYAKNIDGHEYPASITKVLTSLIALKYGSLSDQVTFSNDCISFMQPGDSSAGLKEGNVISLEQALYATLLASANEAAYAVAENVGKNAGHDYNWFIQQMNEECKSLGGENSNFVNANGLHDDNHYTCARDMALIGREIWRYPEFLKICQEQSYPIPASDTT
;
A
#
# COMPACT_ATOMS: atom_id res chain seq x y z
N MET A 1 -9.80 39.50 19.05
CA MET A 1 -10.35 38.13 18.88
C MET A 1 -9.39 37.34 17.99
N ARG A 2 -8.51 36.50 18.54
CA ARG A 2 -7.58 35.66 17.80
C ARG A 2 -8.29 34.32 17.52
N GLY A 3 -8.63 34.06 16.27
CA GLY A 3 -9.19 32.79 15.84
C GLY A 3 -8.13 31.67 16.01
N LYS A 4 -8.47 30.67 16.82
CA LYS A 4 -7.71 29.44 16.93
C LYS A 4 -7.88 28.66 15.61
N LYS A 5 -6.83 28.62 14.78
CA LYS A 5 -6.76 27.65 13.68
C LYS A 5 -6.62 26.27 14.30
N GLN A 6 -7.64 25.46 14.19
CA GLN A 6 -7.54 24.02 14.44
C GLN A 6 -6.68 23.43 13.33
N ILE A 7 -5.48 22.97 13.68
CA ILE A 7 -4.64 22.16 12.81
C ILE A 7 -5.21 20.75 12.91
N ALA A 8 -5.92 20.31 11.89
CA ALA A 8 -6.29 18.90 11.75
C ALA A 8 -5.02 18.14 11.34
N ALA A 9 -4.40 17.46 12.28
CA ALA A 9 -3.34 16.52 11.99
C ALA A 9 -4.00 15.26 11.39
N VAL A 10 -3.85 15.05 10.08
CA VAL A 10 -4.22 13.81 9.42
C VAL A 10 -3.01 12.89 9.49
N VAL A 11 -3.12 11.83 10.25
CA VAL A 11 -2.08 10.80 10.37
C VAL A 11 -2.35 9.77 9.26
N LEU A 12 -1.51 9.77 8.22
CA LEU A 12 -1.49 8.70 7.23
C LEU A 12 -0.49 7.64 7.74
N ALA A 13 -1.01 6.56 8.33
CA ALA A 13 -0.17 5.43 8.69
C ALA A 13 -0.12 4.47 7.50
N VAL A 14 1.04 4.36 6.85
CA VAL A 14 1.30 3.33 5.84
C VAL A 14 2.00 2.18 6.57
N ILE A 15 1.26 1.11 6.86
CA ILE A 15 1.80 -0.11 7.48
C ILE A 15 1.98 -1.12 6.36
N PHE A 16 3.22 -1.49 6.07
CA PHE A 16 3.54 -2.60 5.18
C PHE A 16 3.64 -3.88 6.02
N ALA A 17 2.74 -4.82 5.82
CA ALA A 17 2.95 -6.20 6.21
C ALA A 17 3.26 -6.99 4.94
N VAL A 18 4.48 -7.44 4.79
CA VAL A 18 4.83 -8.39 3.72
C VAL A 18 4.41 -9.77 4.22
N THR A 19 3.25 -10.24 3.75
CA THR A 19 2.87 -11.64 3.95
C THR A 19 3.13 -12.39 2.65
N ALA A 20 4.10 -13.28 2.66
CA ALA A 20 4.26 -14.29 1.62
C ALA A 20 3.07 -15.26 1.69
N GLY A 21 2.13 -15.10 0.80
CA GLY A 21 1.17 -16.06 0.29
C GLY A 21 0.48 -17.01 1.28
N VAL A 22 -0.58 -16.55 2.01
CA VAL A 22 -1.60 -17.44 2.59
C VAL A 22 -2.97 -16.77 2.45
N PRO A 23 -4.05 -17.50 2.11
CA PRO A 23 -5.37 -16.91 1.90
C PRO A 23 -5.96 -16.43 3.23
N HIS A 24 -6.34 -15.16 3.27
CA HIS A 24 -6.90 -14.50 4.44
C HIS A 24 -8.39 -14.79 4.59
N SER A 25 -8.75 -15.35 5.74
CA SER A 25 -10.08 -15.14 6.32
C SER A 25 -9.91 -14.17 7.49
N THR A 26 -10.37 -12.94 7.30
CA THR A 26 -10.30 -11.88 8.32
C THR A 26 -11.36 -12.09 9.40
N VAL A 27 -10.92 -12.24 10.64
CA VAL A 27 -11.77 -12.05 11.82
C VAL A 27 -11.15 -10.92 12.64
N TYR A 28 -11.82 -9.77 12.69
CA TYR A 28 -11.49 -8.71 13.64
C TYR A 28 -12.10 -9.07 14.99
N ALA A 29 -11.25 -9.21 16.02
CA ALA A 29 -11.71 -9.26 17.42
C ALA A 29 -11.57 -7.86 18.03
N GLU A 30 -12.67 -7.33 18.56
CA GLU A 30 -12.67 -6.12 19.39
C GLU A 30 -11.99 -6.42 20.74
N PRO A 31 -11.26 -5.46 21.35
CA PRO A 31 -10.69 -5.65 22.67
C PRO A 31 -11.77 -5.48 23.75
N ASP A 32 -12.05 -6.55 24.46
CA ASP A 32 -12.90 -6.54 25.65
C ASP A 32 -12.15 -5.93 26.85
N SER A 33 -12.71 -4.87 27.39
CA SER A 33 -12.23 -4.17 28.56
C SER A 33 -12.91 -4.71 29.82
N THR A 34 -12.31 -5.65 30.54
CA THR A 34 -12.52 -5.80 31.99
C THR A 34 -11.41 -6.60 32.66
N GLY A 35 -10.61 -5.92 33.45
CA GLY A 35 -10.33 -6.10 34.83
C GLY A 35 -9.63 -7.35 35.36
N ASN A 36 -8.58 -7.09 35.96
CA ASN A 36 -8.15 -7.43 37.32
C ASN A 36 -6.78 -8.17 37.37
N ALA A 37 -5.84 -7.41 37.91
CA ALA A 37 -4.52 -7.93 38.31
C ALA A 37 -4.64 -8.87 39.50
N GLN A 38 -4.06 -10.05 39.37
CA GLN A 38 -3.61 -10.82 40.54
C GLN A 38 -2.25 -11.43 40.21
N ALA A 39 -1.24 -10.91 40.92
CA ALA A 39 0.10 -11.45 40.93
C ALA A 39 0.07 -12.86 41.52
N ALA A 40 0.58 -13.82 40.76
CA ALA A 40 0.97 -15.12 41.27
C ALA A 40 2.45 -15.36 40.92
N ASP A 41 3.25 -15.37 41.95
CA ASP A 41 4.65 -15.80 41.98
C ASP A 41 4.75 -17.24 41.43
N ALA A 42 5.46 -17.44 40.34
CA ALA A 42 5.77 -18.77 39.86
C ALA A 42 7.23 -18.79 39.41
N ALA A 43 7.96 -19.66 40.05
CA ALA A 43 9.37 -19.93 39.93
C ALA A 43 9.84 -20.10 38.47
N ALA A 44 11.01 -19.57 38.20
CA ALA A 44 11.77 -19.76 36.97
C ALA A 44 12.00 -21.26 36.70
N ASP A 45 11.36 -21.78 35.68
CA ASP A 45 11.77 -23.02 35.00
C ASP A 45 12.62 -22.59 33.79
N ASP A 46 13.95 -22.69 34.01
CA ASP A 46 14.96 -22.39 32.99
C ASP A 46 15.11 -23.61 32.06
N THR A 47 14.06 -23.85 31.26
CA THR A 47 14.16 -24.75 30.12
C THR A 47 14.66 -23.93 28.93
N GLN A 48 15.96 -24.03 28.64
CA GLN A 48 16.59 -23.65 27.40
C GLN A 48 15.78 -24.28 26.26
N LYS A 49 14.86 -23.50 25.64
CA LYS A 49 14.28 -23.83 24.34
C LYS A 49 15.44 -23.77 23.35
N GLU A 50 15.91 -24.93 22.85
CA GLU A 50 16.76 -24.96 21.66
C GLU A 50 16.03 -24.20 20.56
N GLU A 51 16.65 -23.11 20.09
CA GLU A 51 16.12 -22.35 18.94
C GLU A 51 16.15 -23.30 17.73
N LYS A 52 14.99 -23.60 17.18
CA LYS A 52 14.88 -24.32 15.91
C LYS A 52 15.66 -23.56 14.84
N LYS A 53 16.41 -24.28 14.01
CA LYS A 53 17.00 -23.67 12.81
C LYS A 53 15.88 -23.28 11.84
N GLU A 54 16.07 -22.20 11.11
CA GLU A 54 15.08 -21.72 10.11
C GLU A 54 14.69 -22.80 9.09
N GLU A 55 15.64 -23.70 8.76
CA GLU A 55 15.42 -24.84 7.86
C GLU A 55 14.37 -25.84 8.39
N ASP A 56 14.15 -25.88 9.69
CA ASP A 56 13.22 -26.80 10.38
C ASP A 56 11.91 -26.10 10.80
N MET A 57 11.73 -24.81 10.47
CA MET A 57 10.54 -24.02 10.82
C MET A 57 9.43 -24.18 9.80
N THR A 58 8.20 -24.22 10.28
CA THR A 58 7.02 -24.11 9.40
C THR A 58 6.88 -22.69 8.87
N PRO A 59 6.11 -22.47 7.76
CA PRO A 59 5.84 -21.14 7.25
C PRO A 59 5.27 -20.18 8.32
N GLU A 60 4.38 -20.65 9.18
CA GLU A 60 3.83 -19.88 10.31
C GLU A 60 4.90 -19.50 11.34
N GLU A 61 5.82 -20.41 11.66
CA GLU A 61 6.92 -20.15 12.60
C GLU A 61 7.91 -19.14 12.01
N LEU A 62 8.18 -19.19 10.70
CA LEU A 62 9.03 -18.23 9.99
C LEU A 62 8.38 -16.83 9.96
N GLU A 63 7.08 -16.74 9.66
CA GLU A 63 6.35 -15.49 9.69
C GLU A 63 6.37 -14.83 11.07
N LYS A 64 6.05 -15.60 12.11
CA LYS A 64 6.09 -15.12 13.49
C LYS A 64 7.51 -14.67 13.91
N LYS A 65 8.54 -15.40 13.48
CA LYS A 65 9.93 -15.02 13.74
C LYS A 65 10.26 -13.70 13.04
N ALA A 66 9.88 -13.55 11.78
CA ALA A 66 10.10 -12.32 11.03
C ALA A 66 9.40 -11.11 11.69
N GLU A 67 8.15 -11.28 12.15
CA GLU A 67 7.44 -10.25 12.92
C GLU A 67 8.14 -9.88 14.23
N GLU A 68 8.61 -10.89 14.99
CA GLU A 68 9.34 -10.66 16.25
C GLU A 68 10.68 -9.96 16.01
N ASP A 69 11.39 -10.33 14.95
CA ASP A 69 12.66 -9.72 14.57
C ASP A 69 12.42 -8.28 14.07
N ALA A 70 11.38 -8.06 13.24
CA ALA A 70 10.96 -6.74 12.84
C ALA A 70 10.61 -5.88 14.07
N TYR A 71 9.87 -6.41 15.04
CA TYR A 71 9.52 -5.65 16.26
C TYR A 71 10.73 -5.17 17.06
N LYS A 72 11.84 -5.93 17.03
CA LYS A 72 13.10 -5.62 17.72
C LYS A 72 14.02 -4.66 16.95
N MET A 73 13.73 -4.41 15.66
CA MET A 73 14.54 -3.50 14.84
C MET A 73 14.58 -2.10 15.42
N GLU A 74 15.71 -1.43 15.23
CA GLU A 74 15.92 -0.05 15.69
C GLU A 74 14.91 0.91 15.04
N ILE A 75 14.32 1.77 15.87
CA ILE A 75 13.47 2.86 15.42
C ILE A 75 14.36 4.10 15.23
N GLN A 76 14.59 4.47 13.97
CA GLN A 76 15.47 5.59 13.60
C GLN A 76 15.11 6.90 14.31
N SER A 77 13.79 7.20 14.41
CA SER A 77 13.33 8.43 15.07
C SER A 77 13.61 8.47 16.57
N ASN A 78 13.89 7.33 17.22
CA ASN A 78 14.24 7.28 18.64
C ASN A 78 15.65 7.82 18.93
N SER A 79 16.51 7.91 17.92
CA SER A 79 17.83 8.52 18.02
C SER A 79 17.83 10.06 17.83
N TRP A 80 16.69 10.64 17.44
CA TRP A 80 16.61 12.07 17.15
C TRP A 80 16.61 12.91 18.44
N LYS A 81 17.39 13.96 18.42
CA LYS A 81 17.55 14.84 19.59
C LYS A 81 16.23 15.51 19.98
N ASN A 82 15.83 15.36 21.25
CA ASN A 82 14.60 15.92 21.81
C ASN A 82 13.31 15.39 21.16
N TRP A 83 13.35 14.17 20.56
CA TRP A 83 12.21 13.53 19.95
C TRP A 83 11.62 12.49 20.90
N PRO A 84 10.28 12.33 20.94
CA PRO A 84 9.66 11.29 21.77
C PRO A 84 10.01 9.90 21.25
N GLN A 85 10.14 8.94 22.17
CA GLN A 85 10.34 7.54 21.81
C GLN A 85 9.08 6.96 21.19
N GLY A 86 9.20 6.38 19.99
CA GLY A 86 8.10 5.68 19.32
C GLY A 86 7.99 4.22 19.74
N PRO A 87 6.80 3.60 19.61
CA PRO A 87 6.60 2.18 19.87
C PRO A 87 7.25 1.33 18.77
N GLY A 88 7.57 0.06 19.09
CA GLY A 88 7.91 -0.95 18.10
C GLY A 88 6.73 -1.24 17.16
N THR A 89 7.04 -1.72 15.97
CA THR A 89 6.05 -2.17 14.97
C THR A 89 6.47 -3.53 14.43
N TYR A 90 5.50 -4.37 14.05
CA TYR A 90 5.75 -5.68 13.45
C TYR A 90 6.14 -5.62 11.96
N GLY A 91 5.99 -4.47 11.30
CA GLY A 91 6.53 -4.25 9.97
C GLY A 91 8.01 -3.92 10.01
N GLU A 92 8.77 -4.37 9.01
CA GLU A 92 10.21 -4.08 8.86
C GLU A 92 10.47 -2.61 8.57
N VAL A 93 9.56 -1.96 7.85
CA VAL A 93 9.59 -0.53 7.55
C VAL A 93 8.33 0.15 8.07
N ALA A 94 8.46 1.36 8.60
CA ALA A 94 7.31 2.16 9.01
C ALA A 94 7.65 3.66 9.02
N ILE A 95 6.70 4.48 8.58
CA ILE A 95 6.82 5.93 8.58
C ILE A 95 5.51 6.59 9.01
N VAL A 96 5.61 7.67 9.76
CA VAL A 96 4.51 8.63 9.95
C VAL A 96 5.00 9.99 9.48
N MET A 97 4.27 10.57 8.53
CA MET A 97 4.59 11.88 7.95
C MET A 97 3.39 12.81 8.13
N ASP A 98 3.65 14.04 8.56
CA ASP A 98 2.64 15.10 8.53
C ASP A 98 2.34 15.50 7.09
N ALA A 99 1.09 15.33 6.65
CA ALA A 99 0.70 15.57 5.26
C ALA A 99 0.80 17.05 4.86
N GLY A 100 0.63 17.98 5.81
CA GLY A 100 0.71 19.41 5.55
C GLY A 100 2.14 19.92 5.36
N THR A 101 3.03 19.54 6.26
CA THR A 101 4.42 20.04 6.28
C THR A 101 5.40 19.10 5.59
N GLY A 102 5.10 17.79 5.49
CA GLY A 102 6.04 16.77 5.06
C GLY A 102 7.05 16.36 6.16
N SER A 103 6.85 16.83 7.39
CA SER A 103 7.72 16.47 8.50
C SER A 103 7.53 14.99 8.86
N ILE A 104 8.64 14.28 9.02
CA ILE A 104 8.60 12.88 9.47
C ILE A 104 8.47 12.88 10.98
N LEU A 105 7.44 12.21 11.50
CA LEU A 105 7.12 12.13 12.92
C LEU A 105 7.59 10.81 13.54
N TYR A 106 7.65 9.75 12.74
CA TYR A 106 8.14 8.43 13.11
C TYR A 106 8.89 7.81 11.92
N ALA A 107 10.00 7.18 12.19
CA ALA A 107 10.82 6.53 11.18
C ALA A 107 11.40 5.22 11.69
N LYS A 108 11.19 4.15 10.94
CA LYS A 108 11.81 2.84 11.14
C LYS A 108 12.18 2.29 9.77
N ASN A 109 13.47 2.13 9.49
CA ASN A 109 14.01 1.62 8.22
C ASN A 109 13.35 2.25 6.98
N ILE A 110 13.09 3.58 7.01
CA ILE A 110 12.20 4.23 6.02
C ILE A 110 12.78 4.30 4.62
N ASP A 111 14.06 4.01 4.44
CA ASP A 111 14.76 3.98 3.15
C ASP A 111 15.11 2.55 2.71
N GLY A 112 14.73 1.54 3.48
CA GLY A 112 14.88 0.14 3.13
C GLY A 112 14.04 -0.23 1.90
N HIS A 113 14.61 -1.05 1.00
CA HIS A 113 13.91 -1.52 -0.19
C HIS A 113 12.90 -2.61 0.18
N GLU A 114 11.66 -2.42 -0.26
CA GLU A 114 10.54 -3.33 -0.05
C GLU A 114 9.77 -3.53 -1.35
N TYR A 115 9.13 -4.68 -1.48
CA TYR A 115 8.21 -4.95 -2.57
C TYR A 115 6.85 -4.32 -2.25
N PRO A 116 6.38 -3.30 -3.04
CA PRO A 116 5.19 -2.54 -2.68
C PRO A 116 3.88 -3.32 -2.80
N ALA A 117 3.87 -4.42 -3.53
CA ALA A 117 2.64 -5.13 -3.85
C ALA A 117 1.53 -4.14 -4.31
N SER A 118 0.29 -4.34 -3.89
CA SER A 118 -0.85 -3.51 -4.32
C SER A 118 -0.82 -2.05 -3.88
N ILE A 119 0.08 -1.64 -2.98
CA ILE A 119 0.27 -0.21 -2.68
C ILE A 119 0.74 0.59 -3.91
N THR A 120 1.36 -0.06 -4.88
CA THR A 120 1.66 0.49 -6.21
C THR A 120 0.44 1.20 -6.82
N LYS A 121 -0.77 0.69 -6.61
CA LYS A 121 -2.01 1.23 -7.17
C LYS A 121 -2.36 2.65 -6.69
N VAL A 122 -1.77 3.09 -5.59
CA VAL A 122 -1.84 4.48 -5.13
C VAL A 122 -1.14 5.41 -6.13
N LEU A 123 0.08 5.04 -6.56
CA LEU A 123 0.81 5.81 -7.57
C LEU A 123 0.14 5.70 -8.94
N THR A 124 -0.35 4.52 -9.33
CA THR A 124 -1.14 4.33 -10.54
C THR A 124 -2.35 5.27 -10.57
N SER A 125 -3.07 5.37 -9.46
CA SER A 125 -4.21 6.28 -9.35
C SER A 125 -3.78 7.76 -9.43
N LEU A 126 -2.65 8.13 -8.83
CA LEU A 126 -2.11 9.48 -8.92
C LEU A 126 -1.81 9.86 -10.37
N ILE A 127 -1.12 9.00 -11.12
CA ILE A 127 -0.80 9.25 -12.54
C ILE A 127 -2.08 9.31 -13.37
N ALA A 128 -3.04 8.42 -13.12
CA ALA A 128 -4.34 8.44 -13.81
C ALA A 128 -5.11 9.74 -13.58
N LEU A 129 -5.12 10.28 -12.35
CA LEU A 129 -5.76 11.54 -12.01
C LEU A 129 -5.03 12.76 -12.59
N LYS A 130 -3.72 12.66 -12.83
CA LYS A 130 -2.92 13.74 -13.44
C LYS A 130 -3.11 13.86 -14.95
N TYR A 131 -3.27 12.74 -15.64
CA TYR A 131 -3.23 12.70 -17.10
C TYR A 131 -4.55 12.31 -17.75
N GLY A 132 -5.49 11.72 -17.00
CA GLY A 132 -6.80 11.30 -17.48
C GLY A 132 -7.95 12.17 -16.95
N SER A 133 -9.10 12.03 -17.59
CA SER A 133 -10.37 12.56 -17.12
C SER A 133 -11.22 11.42 -16.57
N LEU A 134 -11.93 11.63 -15.44
CA LEU A 134 -12.80 10.62 -14.84
C LEU A 134 -13.87 10.06 -15.80
N SER A 135 -14.24 10.84 -16.82
CA SER A 135 -15.20 10.44 -17.86
C SER A 135 -14.57 9.68 -19.03
N ASP A 136 -13.23 9.57 -19.09
CA ASP A 136 -12.58 8.85 -20.17
C ASP A 136 -13.00 7.38 -20.14
N GLN A 137 -13.13 6.79 -21.34
CA GLN A 137 -13.43 5.37 -21.46
C GLN A 137 -12.17 4.54 -21.28
N VAL A 138 -12.27 3.54 -20.43
CA VAL A 138 -11.26 2.50 -20.20
C VAL A 138 -11.76 1.21 -20.81
N THR A 139 -11.12 0.76 -21.87
CA THR A 139 -11.40 -0.49 -22.57
C THR A 139 -10.43 -1.56 -22.07
N PHE A 140 -10.96 -2.70 -21.68
CA PHE A 140 -10.16 -3.83 -21.21
C PHE A 140 -9.69 -4.64 -22.41
N SER A 141 -8.41 -4.53 -22.71
CA SER A 141 -7.74 -5.29 -23.78
C SER A 141 -7.43 -6.73 -23.34
N ASN A 142 -7.01 -7.56 -24.26
CA ASN A 142 -6.48 -8.89 -23.93
C ASN A 142 -5.26 -8.78 -22.99
N ASP A 143 -4.41 -7.78 -23.19
CA ASP A 143 -3.17 -7.62 -22.44
C ASP A 143 -3.45 -7.38 -20.94
N CYS A 144 -4.51 -6.65 -20.59
CA CYS A 144 -4.87 -6.43 -19.18
C CYS A 144 -5.52 -7.65 -18.51
N ILE A 145 -5.87 -8.69 -19.25
CA ILE A 145 -6.53 -9.90 -18.73
C ILE A 145 -5.62 -11.13 -18.78
N SER A 146 -4.81 -11.28 -19.84
CA SER A 146 -4.08 -12.52 -20.13
C SER A 146 -3.02 -12.91 -19.10
N PHE A 147 -2.50 -11.95 -18.33
CA PHE A 147 -1.52 -12.22 -17.27
C PHE A 147 -2.15 -12.71 -15.96
N MET A 148 -3.47 -12.54 -15.79
CA MET A 148 -4.17 -12.87 -14.55
C MET A 148 -4.08 -14.35 -14.20
N GLN A 149 -3.78 -14.65 -12.94
CA GLN A 149 -3.69 -16.01 -12.42
C GLN A 149 -4.81 -16.27 -11.40
N PRO A 150 -5.20 -17.56 -11.19
CA PRO A 150 -6.11 -17.90 -10.11
C PRO A 150 -5.59 -17.43 -8.74
N GLY A 151 -6.39 -16.64 -8.04
CA GLY A 151 -6.01 -16.04 -6.74
C GLY A 151 -5.57 -14.59 -6.82
N ASP A 152 -5.35 -14.04 -8.01
CA ASP A 152 -5.09 -12.62 -8.18
C ASP A 152 -6.30 -11.77 -7.80
N SER A 153 -6.03 -10.61 -7.20
CA SER A 153 -7.07 -9.63 -6.88
C SER A 153 -7.71 -9.09 -8.16
N SER A 154 -9.03 -9.24 -8.28
CA SER A 154 -9.80 -8.94 -9.49
C SER A 154 -11.18 -8.36 -9.14
N ALA A 155 -11.69 -7.46 -9.98
CA ALA A 155 -13.07 -7.01 -9.99
C ALA A 155 -13.96 -7.85 -10.94
N GLY A 156 -13.41 -8.89 -11.60
CA GLY A 156 -14.11 -9.76 -12.52
C GLY A 156 -14.35 -9.13 -13.90
N LEU A 157 -13.62 -8.07 -14.24
CA LEU A 157 -13.70 -7.43 -15.56
C LEU A 157 -13.03 -8.31 -16.62
N LYS A 158 -13.55 -8.25 -17.85
CA LYS A 158 -13.14 -9.13 -18.95
C LYS A 158 -12.74 -8.34 -20.16
N GLU A 159 -12.01 -8.99 -21.06
CA GLU A 159 -11.71 -8.43 -22.39
C GLU A 159 -12.97 -7.92 -23.07
N GLY A 160 -12.86 -6.74 -23.66
CA GLY A 160 -13.97 -6.04 -24.32
C GLY A 160 -14.87 -5.22 -23.40
N ASN A 161 -14.76 -5.35 -22.06
CA ASN A 161 -15.49 -4.46 -21.17
C ASN A 161 -15.03 -3.02 -21.36
N VAL A 162 -15.97 -2.08 -21.25
CA VAL A 162 -15.71 -0.64 -21.32
C VAL A 162 -16.41 0.04 -20.15
N ILE A 163 -15.65 0.73 -19.33
CA ILE A 163 -16.15 1.50 -18.17
C ILE A 163 -15.48 2.87 -18.13
N SER A 164 -15.97 3.79 -17.30
CA SER A 164 -15.29 5.08 -17.13
C SER A 164 -14.00 4.94 -16.31
N LEU A 165 -13.07 5.91 -16.46
CA LEU A 165 -11.87 5.97 -15.63
C LEU A 165 -12.22 6.04 -14.13
N GLU A 166 -13.28 6.78 -13.76
CA GLU A 166 -13.78 6.80 -12.38
C GLU A 166 -14.09 5.39 -11.90
N GLN A 167 -14.87 4.61 -12.68
CA GLN A 167 -15.22 3.23 -12.33
C GLN A 167 -14.01 2.30 -12.27
N ALA A 168 -13.06 2.47 -13.20
CA ALA A 168 -11.81 1.71 -13.20
C ALA A 168 -10.94 2.02 -11.98
N LEU A 169 -10.90 3.27 -11.51
CA LEU A 169 -10.22 3.66 -10.26
C LEU A 169 -10.91 3.06 -9.03
N TYR A 170 -12.26 2.98 -9.00
CA TYR A 170 -12.96 2.25 -7.94
C TYR A 170 -12.59 0.77 -7.92
N ALA A 171 -12.55 0.10 -9.08
CA ALA A 171 -12.11 -1.28 -9.18
C ALA A 171 -10.64 -1.46 -8.72
N THR A 172 -9.78 -0.54 -9.14
CA THR A 172 -8.35 -0.55 -8.80
C THR A 172 -8.10 -0.41 -7.29
N LEU A 173 -8.83 0.49 -6.62
CA LEU A 173 -8.57 0.84 -5.23
C LEU A 173 -9.38 0.00 -4.24
N LEU A 174 -10.68 -0.26 -4.48
CA LEU A 174 -11.53 -0.98 -3.53
C LEU A 174 -11.40 -2.51 -3.66
N ALA A 175 -11.32 -3.03 -4.89
CA ALA A 175 -11.13 -4.46 -5.13
C ALA A 175 -9.64 -4.83 -5.29
N SER A 176 -8.75 -3.85 -5.28
CA SER A 176 -7.33 -4.06 -5.62
C SER A 176 -7.12 -4.75 -6.97
N ALA A 177 -8.05 -4.55 -7.93
CA ALA A 177 -8.12 -5.27 -9.18
C ALA A 177 -6.87 -5.05 -10.05
N ASN A 178 -6.16 -6.14 -10.35
CA ASN A 178 -4.91 -6.08 -11.13
C ASN A 178 -5.19 -5.75 -12.59
N GLU A 179 -6.24 -6.35 -13.18
CA GLU A 179 -6.69 -6.06 -14.54
C GLU A 179 -7.13 -4.61 -14.71
N ALA A 180 -7.79 -4.03 -13.68
CA ALA A 180 -8.23 -2.64 -13.72
C ALA A 180 -7.04 -1.68 -13.66
N ALA A 181 -6.06 -1.93 -12.80
CA ALA A 181 -4.86 -1.12 -12.71
C ALA A 181 -4.05 -1.12 -14.02
N TYR A 182 -3.95 -2.28 -14.68
CA TYR A 182 -3.31 -2.38 -15.99
C TYR A 182 -4.10 -1.61 -17.06
N ALA A 183 -5.43 -1.83 -17.14
CA ALA A 183 -6.29 -1.16 -18.10
C ALA A 183 -6.28 0.38 -17.91
N VAL A 184 -6.24 0.87 -16.67
CA VAL A 184 -6.07 2.30 -16.37
C VAL A 184 -4.77 2.82 -16.99
N ALA A 185 -3.64 2.15 -16.75
CA ALA A 185 -2.35 2.57 -17.28
C ALA A 185 -2.31 2.56 -18.81
N GLU A 186 -2.84 1.52 -19.43
CA GLU A 186 -2.89 1.37 -20.88
C GLU A 186 -3.74 2.48 -21.54
N ASN A 187 -4.96 2.71 -21.02
CA ASN A 187 -5.88 3.67 -21.64
C ASN A 187 -5.47 5.12 -21.38
N VAL A 188 -4.96 5.45 -20.18
CA VAL A 188 -4.43 6.78 -19.91
C VAL A 188 -3.21 7.07 -20.78
N GLY A 189 -2.29 6.10 -20.94
CA GLY A 189 -1.18 6.23 -21.88
C GLY A 189 -1.66 6.47 -23.31
N LYS A 190 -2.63 5.66 -23.79
CA LYS A 190 -3.20 5.79 -25.12
C LYS A 190 -3.89 7.15 -25.35
N ASN A 191 -4.66 7.62 -24.39
CA ASN A 191 -5.34 8.93 -24.47
C ASN A 191 -4.34 10.09 -24.48
N ALA A 192 -3.18 9.93 -23.85
CA ALA A 192 -2.08 10.88 -23.91
C ALA A 192 -1.24 10.77 -25.21
N GLY A 193 -1.57 9.86 -26.13
CA GLY A 193 -0.85 9.63 -27.39
C GLY A 193 0.38 8.71 -27.25
N HIS A 194 0.41 7.92 -26.22
CA HIS A 194 1.52 7.03 -25.85
C HIS A 194 1.04 5.58 -25.61
N ASP A 195 1.84 4.79 -24.90
CA ASP A 195 1.55 3.41 -24.56
C ASP A 195 1.61 3.14 -23.05
N TYR A 196 1.43 1.87 -22.65
CA TYR A 196 1.56 1.42 -21.26
C TYR A 196 2.94 1.74 -20.67
N ASN A 197 4.02 1.58 -21.44
CA ASN A 197 5.38 1.81 -20.94
C ASN A 197 5.63 3.28 -20.62
N TRP A 198 5.05 4.19 -21.39
CA TRP A 198 5.06 5.61 -21.05
C TRP A 198 4.40 5.88 -19.70
N PHE A 199 3.27 5.22 -19.42
CA PHE A 199 2.60 5.39 -18.13
C PHE A 199 3.51 4.92 -16.97
N ILE A 200 4.19 3.77 -17.12
CA ILE A 200 5.16 3.29 -16.14
C ILE A 200 6.32 4.28 -15.98
N GLN A 201 6.80 4.87 -17.07
CA GLN A 201 7.80 5.93 -16.99
C GLN A 201 7.29 7.12 -16.19
N GLN A 202 6.02 7.56 -16.41
CA GLN A 202 5.43 8.64 -15.63
C GLN A 202 5.32 8.32 -14.14
N MET A 203 5.06 7.07 -13.76
CA MET A 203 5.10 6.64 -12.35
C MET A 203 6.47 6.91 -11.73
N ASN A 204 7.55 6.50 -12.40
CA ASN A 204 8.90 6.70 -11.90
C ASN A 204 9.32 8.19 -11.89
N GLU A 205 8.97 8.93 -12.93
CA GLU A 205 9.25 10.37 -13.01
C GLU A 205 8.50 11.14 -11.91
N GLU A 206 7.24 10.78 -11.64
CA GLU A 206 6.47 11.37 -10.56
C GLU A 206 7.09 11.10 -9.20
N CYS A 207 7.39 9.84 -8.87
CA CYS A 207 8.05 9.49 -7.63
C CYS A 207 9.33 10.31 -7.43
N LYS A 208 10.16 10.39 -8.45
CA LYS A 208 11.40 11.21 -8.43
C LYS A 208 11.10 12.71 -8.26
N SER A 209 10.09 13.24 -8.93
CA SER A 209 9.70 14.65 -8.83
C SER A 209 9.25 15.05 -7.43
N LEU A 210 8.67 14.10 -6.69
CA LEU A 210 8.26 14.25 -5.29
C LEU A 210 9.43 14.14 -4.30
N GLY A 211 10.63 13.79 -4.77
CA GLY A 211 11.81 13.59 -3.97
C GLY A 211 12.07 12.14 -3.58
N GLY A 212 11.39 11.18 -4.22
CA GLY A 212 11.67 9.76 -4.07
C GLY A 212 12.98 9.35 -4.76
N GLU A 213 13.80 8.57 -4.08
CA GLU A 213 15.13 8.18 -4.54
C GLU A 213 15.36 6.66 -4.50
N ASN A 214 14.47 5.92 -3.81
CA ASN A 214 14.68 4.50 -3.51
C ASN A 214 13.57 3.61 -4.09
N SER A 215 12.97 4.01 -5.22
CA SER A 215 11.89 3.28 -5.86
C SER A 215 12.14 3.05 -7.33
N ASN A 216 11.64 1.91 -7.82
CA ASN A 216 11.55 1.60 -9.24
C ASN A 216 10.26 0.83 -9.49
N PHE A 217 9.38 1.40 -10.30
CA PHE A 217 8.10 0.79 -10.66
C PHE A 217 8.19 0.23 -12.08
N VAL A 218 7.83 -1.04 -12.27
CA VAL A 218 7.86 -1.73 -13.58
C VAL A 218 6.49 -2.18 -14.05
N ASN A 219 5.47 -2.08 -13.20
CA ASN A 219 4.09 -2.34 -13.56
C ASN A 219 3.13 -1.44 -12.75
N ALA A 220 1.86 -1.39 -13.19
CA ALA A 220 0.84 -0.55 -12.59
C ALA A 220 0.02 -1.24 -11.50
N ASN A 221 0.15 -2.55 -11.31
CA ASN A 221 -0.69 -3.34 -10.41
C ASN A 221 0.02 -3.83 -9.15
N GLY A 222 1.36 -3.82 -9.13
CA GLY A 222 2.15 -4.26 -8.00
C GLY A 222 2.40 -5.76 -7.95
N LEU A 223 2.17 -6.49 -9.04
CA LEU A 223 2.60 -7.87 -9.13
C LEU A 223 4.12 -7.95 -9.03
N HIS A 224 4.58 -9.02 -8.42
CA HIS A 224 5.99 -9.19 -8.09
C HIS A 224 6.91 -9.18 -9.32
N ASP A 225 7.97 -8.40 -9.21
CA ASP A 225 9.14 -8.38 -10.09
C ASP A 225 10.33 -7.92 -9.24
N ASP A 226 11.49 -8.53 -9.40
CA ASP A 226 12.69 -8.18 -8.62
C ASP A 226 13.11 -6.72 -8.79
N ASN A 227 12.72 -6.11 -9.92
CA ASN A 227 12.98 -4.69 -10.20
C ASN A 227 11.81 -3.79 -9.77
N HIS A 228 10.75 -4.32 -9.17
CA HIS A 228 9.60 -3.55 -8.69
C HIS A 228 9.69 -3.35 -7.19
N TYR A 229 10.34 -2.29 -6.78
CA TYR A 229 10.60 -2.00 -5.36
C TYR A 229 10.34 -0.53 -5.01
N THR A 230 10.18 -0.27 -3.73
CA THR A 230 9.99 1.06 -3.15
C THR A 230 10.58 1.11 -1.74
N CYS A 231 10.39 2.23 -1.05
CA CYS A 231 10.63 2.37 0.38
C CYS A 231 9.49 3.14 1.06
N ALA A 232 9.44 3.09 2.40
CA ALA A 232 8.37 3.75 3.15
C ALA A 232 8.36 5.27 2.95
N ARG A 233 9.54 5.90 2.82
CA ARG A 233 9.68 7.34 2.55
C ARG A 233 9.03 7.73 1.22
N ASP A 234 9.37 7.03 0.15
CA ASP A 234 8.88 7.35 -1.19
C ASP A 234 7.36 7.15 -1.29
N MET A 235 6.85 6.08 -0.68
CA MET A 235 5.41 5.85 -0.61
C MET A 235 4.68 6.90 0.23
N ALA A 236 5.30 7.43 1.29
CA ALA A 236 4.72 8.53 2.06
C ALA A 236 4.67 9.84 1.26
N LEU A 237 5.67 10.12 0.42
CA LEU A 237 5.68 11.27 -0.49
C LEU A 237 4.56 11.15 -1.54
N ILE A 238 4.41 9.97 -2.15
CA ILE A 238 3.33 9.66 -3.10
C ILE A 238 1.97 9.79 -2.41
N GLY A 239 1.80 9.21 -1.22
CA GLY A 239 0.59 9.30 -0.43
C GLY A 239 0.22 10.74 -0.06
N ARG A 240 1.23 11.56 0.29
CA ARG A 240 1.05 12.98 0.56
C ARG A 240 0.57 13.76 -0.67
N GLU A 241 1.07 13.43 -1.85
CA GLU A 241 0.65 14.09 -3.09
C GLU A 241 -0.77 13.70 -3.48
N ILE A 242 -1.11 12.41 -3.53
CA ILE A 242 -2.44 11.95 -3.93
C ILE A 242 -3.53 12.40 -2.94
N TRP A 243 -3.17 12.64 -1.69
CA TRP A 243 -4.08 13.18 -0.68
C TRP A 243 -4.69 14.53 -1.07
N ARG A 244 -4.10 15.25 -2.02
CA ARG A 244 -4.60 16.53 -2.52
C ARG A 244 -5.71 16.37 -3.56
N TYR A 245 -5.97 15.15 -4.01
CA TYR A 245 -6.99 14.85 -5.02
C TYR A 245 -8.30 14.44 -4.34
N PRO A 246 -9.36 15.31 -4.39
CA PRO A 246 -10.64 15.00 -3.77
C PRO A 246 -11.27 13.71 -4.30
N GLU A 247 -11.00 13.39 -5.57
CA GLU A 247 -11.48 12.18 -6.25
C GLU A 247 -10.94 10.92 -5.57
N PHE A 248 -9.65 10.91 -5.25
CA PHE A 248 -9.03 9.80 -4.51
C PHE A 248 -9.65 9.66 -3.13
N LEU A 249 -9.81 10.78 -2.40
CA LEU A 249 -10.40 10.77 -1.06
C LEU A 249 -11.84 10.25 -1.09
N LYS A 250 -12.62 10.64 -2.12
CA LYS A 250 -13.98 10.14 -2.32
C LYS A 250 -14.00 8.63 -2.48
N ILE A 251 -13.12 8.07 -3.33
CA ILE A 251 -13.01 6.62 -3.53
C ILE A 251 -12.66 5.89 -2.22
N CYS A 252 -11.66 6.38 -1.49
CA CYS A 252 -11.21 5.77 -0.24
C CYS A 252 -12.22 5.80 0.91
N GLN A 253 -13.25 6.64 0.83
CA GLN A 253 -14.32 6.72 1.83
C GLN A 253 -15.46 5.72 1.56
N GLU A 254 -15.52 5.13 0.37
CA GLU A 254 -16.57 4.20 -0.01
C GLU A 254 -16.23 2.77 0.45
N GLN A 255 -17.22 2.08 0.96
CA GLN A 255 -17.10 0.66 1.34
C GLN A 255 -17.39 -0.28 0.15
N SER A 256 -18.18 0.18 -0.81
CA SER A 256 -18.54 -0.58 -2.01
C SER A 256 -18.95 0.38 -3.13
N TYR A 257 -18.71 -0.03 -4.36
CA TYR A 257 -19.12 0.72 -5.52
C TYR A 257 -19.65 -0.23 -6.61
N PRO A 258 -20.93 -0.10 -7.04
CA PRO A 258 -21.48 -0.94 -8.09
C PRO A 258 -20.93 -0.50 -9.46
N ILE A 259 -20.22 -1.38 -10.14
CA ILE A 259 -19.85 -1.17 -11.55
C ILE A 259 -20.96 -1.83 -12.39
N PRO A 260 -21.68 -1.06 -13.23
CA PRO A 260 -22.69 -1.61 -14.11
C PRO A 260 -22.08 -2.69 -15.01
N ALA A 261 -22.85 -3.73 -15.29
CA ALA A 261 -22.43 -4.71 -16.30
C ALA A 261 -22.20 -3.96 -17.62
N SER A 262 -20.99 -4.03 -18.14
CA SER A 262 -20.74 -3.54 -19.48
C SER A 262 -21.26 -4.59 -20.45
N ASP A 263 -22.16 -4.20 -21.34
CA ASP A 263 -22.62 -5.08 -22.39
C ASP A 263 -21.43 -5.41 -23.29
N THR A 264 -20.88 -6.62 -23.11
CA THR A 264 -20.01 -7.22 -24.12
C THR A 264 -20.93 -7.75 -25.20
N THR A 265 -21.09 -7.01 -26.28
CA THR A 265 -21.67 -7.55 -27.51
C THR A 265 -20.75 -8.55 -28.16
#